data_463b953e9e084d5d0ec5cf1756608f25
#
_entry.id   463b953e9e084d5d0ec5cf1756608f25
#
_cell.length_a   1.000
_cell.length_b   1.000
_cell.length_c   1.000
_cell.angle_alpha   90.00
_cell.angle_beta   90.00
_cell.angle_gamma   90.00
#
_symmetry.space_group_name_H-M   'P 1'
#
loop_
_entity.id
_entity.type
_entity.pdbx_description
1 polymer ?
#
loop_
_entity_poly.entity_id
_entity_poly.type
_entity_poly.pdbx_seq_one_letter_code
_entity_poly.pdbx_strand_id
1 'polypeptide(L)'
;EQLTISKGVIWKIAQNYTKEAGVRQMEREIGNICRKAAREIYEHDKKRVQVTERNIEKYLGKEKYTYQMANAEDEVGIVRGLAWTSVGGDTLQIEVNVMPGKGEIILTGQLGDVMKESAQAGISYIRSISSKYKVAEDFFEKHDIHIHIPEGAVPKDGPSAGITMATAML
;
A
#
# COMPACT_ATOMS: atom_id res chain seq x y z
N GLU A 1 19.30 -34.01 -10.85
CA GLU A 1 18.26 -33.13 -10.30
C GLU A 1 17.15 -32.89 -11.32
N GLN A 2 15.92 -33.18 -10.92
CA GLN A 2 14.76 -33.08 -11.81
C GLN A 2 14.02 -31.72 -11.72
N LEU A 3 14.21 -30.98 -10.64
CA LEU A 3 13.65 -29.64 -10.42
C LEU A 3 14.75 -28.61 -10.18
N THR A 4 14.66 -27.49 -10.86
CA THR A 4 15.51 -26.31 -10.64
C THR A 4 14.63 -25.10 -10.41
N ILE A 5 14.89 -24.37 -9.33
CA ILE A 5 14.24 -23.09 -8.99
C ILE A 5 15.31 -22.01 -9.04
N SER A 6 15.11 -20.97 -9.84
CA SER A 6 16.09 -19.88 -9.95
C SER A 6 16.09 -19.01 -8.69
N LYS A 7 17.22 -18.33 -8.43
CA LYS A 7 17.34 -17.38 -7.30
C LYS A 7 16.29 -16.25 -7.40
N GLY A 8 15.99 -15.78 -8.61
CA GLY A 8 14.97 -14.76 -8.85
C GLY A 8 13.57 -15.22 -8.44
N VAL A 9 13.24 -16.51 -8.65
CA VAL A 9 11.96 -17.08 -8.18
C VAL A 9 11.85 -17.03 -6.65
N ILE A 10 12.92 -17.29 -5.92
CA ILE A 10 12.91 -17.22 -4.46
C ILE A 10 12.61 -15.79 -3.99
N TRP A 11 13.26 -14.80 -4.59
CA TRP A 11 12.97 -13.39 -4.33
C TRP A 11 11.53 -13.03 -4.70
N LYS A 12 11.04 -13.47 -5.84
CA LYS A 12 9.67 -13.23 -6.28
C LYS A 12 8.64 -13.87 -5.34
N ILE A 13 8.91 -15.06 -4.79
CA ILE A 13 8.05 -15.68 -3.78
C ILE A 13 8.00 -14.80 -2.52
N ALA A 14 9.16 -14.36 -2.02
CA ALA A 14 9.24 -13.53 -0.84
C ALA A 14 8.49 -12.20 -1.01
N GLN A 15 8.57 -11.58 -2.17
CA GLN A 15 7.99 -10.27 -2.42
C GLN A 15 6.50 -10.33 -2.81
N ASN A 16 6.12 -11.26 -3.68
CA ASN A 16 4.82 -11.21 -4.34
C ASN A 16 3.84 -12.31 -3.90
N TYR A 17 4.31 -13.35 -3.20
CA TYR A 17 3.46 -14.48 -2.78
C TYR A 17 3.35 -14.64 -1.27
N THR A 18 4.25 -14.00 -0.51
CA THR A 18 4.24 -14.06 0.95
C THR A 18 4.32 -12.65 1.56
N LYS A 19 3.67 -12.47 2.73
CA LYS A 19 3.76 -11.25 3.54
C LYS A 19 3.88 -11.70 5.00
N GLU A 20 5.11 -11.98 5.44
CA GLU A 20 5.38 -12.56 6.75
C GLU A 20 6.74 -12.10 7.31
N ALA A 21 6.85 -12.07 8.63
CA ALA A 21 8.12 -11.75 9.29
C ALA A 21 9.11 -12.94 9.33
N GLY A 22 8.68 -14.14 8.97
CA GLY A 22 9.46 -15.36 8.94
C GLY A 22 9.56 -15.96 7.54
N VAL A 23 9.65 -17.28 7.45
CA VAL A 23 9.82 -18.03 6.19
C VAL A 23 8.83 -19.21 6.04
N ARG A 24 7.82 -19.31 6.90
CA ARG A 24 6.88 -20.46 6.87
C ARG A 24 5.97 -20.48 5.65
N GLN A 25 5.47 -19.33 5.22
CA GLN A 25 4.66 -19.26 4.01
C GLN A 25 5.53 -19.50 2.78
N MET A 26 6.75 -18.96 2.76
CA MET A 26 7.74 -19.20 1.71
C MET A 26 8.04 -20.70 1.57
N GLU A 27 8.26 -21.40 2.66
CA GLU A 27 8.46 -22.85 2.67
C GLU A 27 7.25 -23.60 2.08
N ARG A 28 6.03 -23.18 2.45
CA ARG A 28 4.79 -23.75 1.88
C ARG A 28 4.66 -23.52 0.38
N GLU A 29 4.96 -22.32 -0.10
CA GLU A 29 4.89 -22.01 -1.53
C GLU A 29 5.96 -22.77 -2.33
N ILE A 30 7.18 -22.91 -1.80
CA ILE A 30 8.20 -23.77 -2.40
C ILE A 30 7.71 -25.23 -2.43
N GLY A 31 7.12 -25.73 -1.35
CA GLY A 31 6.51 -27.05 -1.29
C GLY A 31 5.38 -27.26 -2.33
N ASN A 32 4.58 -26.21 -2.58
CA ASN A 32 3.56 -26.21 -3.64
C ASN A 32 4.19 -26.34 -5.04
N ILE A 33 5.28 -25.61 -5.29
CA ILE A 33 6.04 -25.72 -6.53
C ILE A 33 6.58 -27.14 -6.70
N CYS A 34 7.21 -27.71 -5.66
CA CYS A 34 7.77 -29.06 -5.69
C CYS A 34 6.70 -30.11 -6.02
N ARG A 35 5.53 -30.06 -5.37
CA ARG A 35 4.42 -30.99 -5.62
C ARG A 35 3.90 -30.90 -7.06
N LYS A 36 3.69 -29.68 -7.56
CA LYS A 36 3.20 -29.47 -8.93
C LYS A 36 4.25 -29.85 -9.97
N ALA A 37 5.52 -29.59 -9.70
CA ALA A 37 6.61 -30.01 -10.58
C ALA A 37 6.75 -31.55 -10.62
N ALA A 38 6.64 -32.22 -9.47
CA ALA A 38 6.67 -33.68 -9.40
C ALA A 38 5.52 -34.31 -10.19
N ARG A 39 4.32 -33.73 -10.07
CA ARG A 39 3.15 -34.14 -10.86
C ARG A 39 3.39 -33.96 -12.38
N GLU A 40 3.93 -32.80 -12.77
CA GLU A 40 4.23 -32.50 -14.18
C GLU A 40 5.29 -33.45 -14.76
N ILE A 41 6.31 -33.84 -13.98
CA ILE A 41 7.32 -34.82 -14.36
C ILE A 41 6.67 -36.17 -14.59
N TYR A 42 5.80 -36.60 -13.65
CA TYR A 42 5.17 -37.92 -13.70
C TYR A 42 4.11 -38.01 -14.82
N GLU A 43 3.21 -37.05 -14.95
CA GLU A 43 2.10 -37.08 -15.92
C GLU A 43 2.56 -36.85 -17.36
N HIS A 44 3.64 -36.12 -17.59
CA HIS A 44 4.10 -35.75 -18.92
C HIS A 44 5.47 -36.34 -19.28
N ASP A 45 5.96 -37.31 -18.51
CA ASP A 45 7.27 -37.97 -18.69
C ASP A 45 8.44 -36.98 -18.93
N LYS A 46 8.41 -35.87 -18.23
CA LYS A 46 9.44 -34.84 -18.34
C LYS A 46 10.69 -35.25 -17.56
N LYS A 47 11.84 -35.12 -18.19
CA LYS A 47 13.12 -35.41 -17.53
C LYS A 47 13.51 -34.31 -16.51
N ARG A 48 13.08 -33.07 -16.74
CA ARG A 48 13.43 -31.92 -15.91
C ARG A 48 12.35 -30.84 -15.99
N VAL A 49 12.12 -30.17 -14.87
CA VAL A 49 11.29 -28.96 -14.76
C VAL A 49 12.16 -27.81 -14.24
N GLN A 50 12.07 -26.66 -14.90
CA GLN A 50 12.74 -25.44 -14.48
C GLN A 50 11.68 -24.37 -14.17
N VAL A 51 11.69 -23.87 -12.94
CA VAL A 51 10.82 -22.77 -12.50
C VAL A 51 11.60 -21.46 -12.58
N THR A 52 11.05 -20.51 -13.30
CA THR A 52 11.59 -19.18 -13.56
C THR A 52 10.56 -18.11 -13.18
N GLU A 53 10.98 -16.86 -13.10
CA GLU A 53 10.09 -15.73 -12.82
C GLU A 53 8.95 -15.59 -13.85
N ARG A 54 9.17 -16.07 -15.10
CA ARG A 54 8.17 -16.02 -16.18
C ARG A 54 7.08 -17.06 -16.05
N ASN A 55 7.38 -18.21 -15.45
CA ASN A 55 6.43 -19.33 -15.39
C ASN A 55 5.96 -19.65 -13.96
N ILE A 56 6.35 -18.88 -12.96
CA ILE A 56 5.98 -19.10 -11.55
C ILE A 56 4.46 -19.08 -11.35
N GLU A 57 3.74 -18.26 -12.10
CA GLU A 57 2.28 -18.19 -12.03
C GLU A 57 1.58 -19.50 -12.36
N LYS A 58 2.18 -20.35 -13.20
CA LYS A 58 1.69 -21.70 -13.47
C LYS A 58 1.63 -22.56 -12.20
N TYR A 59 2.56 -22.32 -11.28
CA TYR A 59 2.71 -23.08 -10.04
C TYR A 59 1.97 -22.45 -8.87
N LEU A 60 2.01 -21.13 -8.72
CA LEU A 60 1.49 -20.42 -7.55
C LEU A 60 0.23 -19.58 -7.82
N GLY A 61 -0.17 -19.44 -9.10
CA GLY A 61 -1.24 -18.54 -9.49
C GLY A 61 -0.76 -17.09 -9.60
N LYS A 62 -1.70 -16.16 -9.72
CA LYS A 62 -1.39 -14.73 -9.79
C LYS A 62 -0.70 -14.25 -8.52
N GLU A 63 0.13 -13.22 -8.67
CA GLU A 63 0.78 -12.54 -7.56
C GLU A 63 -0.27 -12.07 -6.54
N LYS A 64 -0.01 -12.32 -5.26
CA LYS A 64 -0.92 -11.96 -4.15
C LYS A 64 -0.66 -10.55 -3.65
N TYR A 65 0.59 -10.10 -3.74
CA TYR A 65 1.05 -8.82 -3.24
C TYR A 65 1.79 -8.08 -4.36
N THR A 66 1.35 -6.87 -4.62
CA THR A 66 2.04 -5.94 -5.51
C THR A 66 2.53 -4.78 -4.66
N TYR A 67 3.82 -4.51 -4.69
CA TYR A 67 4.31 -3.28 -4.10
C TYR A 67 3.82 -2.12 -4.96
N GLN A 68 3.02 -1.25 -4.38
CA GLN A 68 2.67 0.01 -5.02
C GLN A 68 3.93 0.88 -5.06
N MET A 69 4.50 1.01 -6.24
CA MET A 69 5.56 1.98 -6.47
C MET A 69 4.99 3.40 -6.33
N ALA A 70 5.87 4.39 -6.13
CA ALA A 70 5.46 5.79 -6.19
C ALA A 70 4.64 6.05 -7.47
N ASN A 71 3.71 6.99 -7.40
CA ASN A 71 2.95 7.40 -8.59
C ASN A 71 3.93 7.79 -9.70
N ALA A 72 3.60 7.43 -10.94
CA ALA A 72 4.46 7.74 -12.08
C ALA A 72 4.52 9.25 -12.36
N GLU A 73 3.51 9.99 -11.93
CA GLU A 73 3.38 11.44 -12.07
C GLU A 73 2.96 12.04 -10.72
N ASP A 74 3.32 13.31 -10.52
CA ASP A 74 2.90 14.07 -9.35
C ASP A 74 1.42 14.44 -9.49
N GLU A 75 0.65 14.21 -8.43
CA GLU A 75 -0.78 14.50 -8.38
C GLU A 75 -1.07 15.44 -7.20
N VAL A 76 -1.79 16.53 -7.47
CA VAL A 76 -2.22 17.48 -6.43
C VAL A 76 -3.23 16.80 -5.50
N GLY A 77 -3.03 16.97 -4.20
CA GLY A 77 -3.91 16.36 -3.18
C GLY A 77 -3.59 14.90 -2.88
N ILE A 78 -2.59 14.30 -3.51
CA ILE A 78 -2.18 12.91 -3.25
C ILE A 78 -0.76 12.86 -2.70
N VAL A 79 -0.61 12.35 -1.48
CA VAL A 79 0.70 12.18 -0.83
C VAL A 79 0.82 10.77 -0.25
N ARG A 80 2.00 10.19 -0.34
CA ARG A 80 2.31 8.89 0.27
C ARG A 80 3.00 9.07 1.61
N GLY A 81 2.36 8.56 2.64
CA GLY A 81 2.95 8.37 3.95
C GLY A 81 3.72 7.05 4.03
N LEU A 82 4.59 6.95 5.01
CA LEU A 82 5.29 5.72 5.35
C LEU A 82 4.66 5.09 6.58
N ALA A 83 4.36 3.82 6.51
CA ALA A 83 3.83 3.03 7.60
C ALA A 83 4.78 1.90 7.97
N TRP A 84 4.83 1.55 9.25
CA TRP A 84 5.51 0.35 9.72
C TRP A 84 4.47 -0.70 10.11
N THR A 85 4.73 -1.94 9.73
CA THR A 85 3.89 -3.09 10.06
C THR A 85 4.74 -4.22 10.67
N SER A 86 4.10 -5.18 11.32
CA SER A 86 4.79 -6.35 11.86
C SER A 86 5.54 -7.21 10.81
N VAL A 87 5.28 -6.96 9.54
CA VAL A 87 5.89 -7.68 8.41
C VAL A 87 6.77 -6.78 7.53
N GLY A 88 7.07 -5.55 7.98
CA GLY A 88 7.96 -4.62 7.30
C GLY A 88 7.32 -3.25 7.04
N GLY A 89 8.03 -2.42 6.29
CA GLY A 89 7.54 -1.12 5.86
C GLY A 89 6.46 -1.25 4.78
N ASP A 90 5.53 -0.30 4.79
CA ASP A 90 4.49 -0.16 3.76
C ASP A 90 4.29 1.33 3.46
N THR A 91 3.60 1.64 2.38
CA THR A 91 3.22 3.01 2.03
C THR A 91 1.73 3.20 2.19
N LEU A 92 1.32 4.37 2.64
CA LEU A 92 -0.06 4.73 2.85
C LEU A 92 -0.41 5.92 1.95
N GLN A 93 -1.28 5.73 0.99
CA GLN A 93 -1.75 6.81 0.15
C GLN A 93 -2.76 7.67 0.93
N ILE A 94 -2.59 8.97 0.88
CA ILE A 94 -3.50 9.95 1.45
C ILE A 94 -4.01 10.80 0.29
N GLU A 95 -5.32 10.86 0.15
CA GLU A 95 -6.02 11.60 -0.88
C GLU A 95 -6.82 12.73 -0.25
N VAL A 96 -6.65 13.93 -0.77
CA VAL A 96 -7.40 15.10 -0.31
C VAL A 96 -8.16 15.69 -1.49
N ASN A 97 -9.47 15.83 -1.30
CA ASN A 97 -10.34 16.49 -2.26
C ASN A 97 -10.97 17.73 -1.63
N VAL A 98 -10.97 18.82 -2.37
CA VAL A 98 -11.65 20.05 -2.01
C VAL A 98 -12.85 20.22 -2.91
N MET A 99 -14.01 20.49 -2.32
CA MET A 99 -15.25 20.68 -3.06
C MET A 99 -16.06 21.86 -2.50
N PRO A 100 -16.91 22.49 -3.31
CA PRO A 100 -17.84 23.50 -2.78
C PRO A 100 -18.67 22.93 -1.63
N GLY A 101 -18.78 23.67 -0.53
CA GLY A 101 -19.43 23.18 0.67
C GLY A 101 -19.68 24.25 1.71
N LYS A 102 -19.68 23.86 2.99
CA LYS A 102 -19.98 24.71 4.14
C LYS A 102 -18.87 24.69 5.21
N GLY A 103 -17.68 24.23 4.84
CA GLY A 103 -16.53 24.13 5.75
C GLY A 103 -16.48 22.80 6.51
N GLU A 104 -17.12 21.76 6.02
CA GLU A 104 -17.05 20.43 6.64
C GLU A 104 -15.72 19.74 6.36
N ILE A 105 -15.25 18.99 7.36
CA ILE A 105 -14.06 18.16 7.28
C ILE A 105 -14.50 16.71 7.34
N ILE A 106 -14.36 16.03 6.23
CA ILE A 106 -14.79 14.64 6.06
C ILE A 106 -13.56 13.75 6.12
N LEU A 107 -13.55 12.79 7.04
CA LEU A 107 -12.45 11.85 7.22
C LEU A 107 -12.95 10.42 6.95
N THR A 108 -12.33 9.72 6.01
CA THR A 108 -12.68 8.33 5.67
C THR A 108 -11.44 7.44 5.56
N GLY A 109 -11.61 6.11 5.68
CA GLY A 109 -10.51 5.14 5.61
C GLY A 109 -10.22 4.46 6.95
N GLN A 110 -11.20 4.38 7.86
CA GLN A 110 -11.09 3.74 9.19
C GLN A 110 -9.96 4.32 10.05
N LEU A 111 -9.91 5.65 10.13
CA LEU A 111 -8.93 6.36 10.94
C LEU A 111 -9.25 6.23 12.41
N GLY A 112 -8.25 5.89 13.22
CA GLY A 112 -8.31 5.95 14.67
C GLY A 112 -8.35 7.38 15.20
N ASP A 113 -8.57 7.53 16.49
CA ASP A 113 -8.81 8.85 17.09
C ASP A 113 -7.57 9.73 17.07
N VAL A 114 -6.38 9.18 17.28
CA VAL A 114 -5.12 9.93 17.20
C VAL A 114 -4.89 10.46 15.78
N MET A 115 -5.23 9.69 14.77
CA MET A 115 -5.08 10.11 13.38
C MET A 115 -6.09 11.18 12.99
N LYS A 116 -7.33 11.09 13.48
CA LYS A 116 -8.35 12.15 13.32
C LYS A 116 -7.94 13.46 13.98
N GLU A 117 -7.42 13.38 15.21
CA GLU A 117 -6.88 14.54 15.92
C GLU A 117 -5.71 15.18 15.17
N SER A 118 -4.80 14.37 14.61
CA SER A 118 -3.70 14.85 13.78
C SER A 118 -4.18 15.55 12.51
N ALA A 119 -5.25 15.05 11.87
CA ALA A 119 -5.86 15.73 10.72
C ALA A 119 -6.41 17.10 11.11
N GLN A 120 -7.14 17.18 12.22
CA GLN A 120 -7.68 18.45 12.73
C GLN A 120 -6.59 19.45 13.09
N ALA A 121 -5.50 19.00 13.72
CA ALA A 121 -4.33 19.83 14.01
C ALA A 121 -3.70 20.34 12.70
N GLY A 122 -3.53 19.49 11.69
CA GLY A 122 -3.03 19.88 10.37
C GLY A 122 -3.87 20.95 9.71
N ILE A 123 -5.20 20.80 9.70
CA ILE A 123 -6.13 21.77 9.13
C ILE A 123 -6.04 23.11 9.89
N SER A 124 -6.01 23.07 11.21
CA SER A 124 -5.89 24.28 12.05
C SER A 124 -4.60 25.02 11.74
N TYR A 125 -3.50 24.29 11.57
CA TYR A 125 -2.23 24.86 11.17
C TYR A 125 -2.30 25.52 9.78
N ILE A 126 -2.86 24.83 8.78
CA ILE A 126 -2.99 25.38 7.42
C ILE A 126 -3.85 26.65 7.43
N ARG A 127 -4.97 26.66 8.17
CA ARG A 127 -5.78 27.86 8.36
C ARG A 127 -4.96 29.02 8.91
N SER A 128 -4.10 28.77 9.90
CA SER A 128 -3.28 29.83 10.54
C SER A 128 -2.25 30.43 9.59
N ILE A 129 -1.82 29.71 8.55
CA ILE A 129 -0.82 30.16 7.57
C ILE A 129 -1.41 30.44 6.18
N SER A 130 -2.73 30.37 6.04
CA SER A 130 -3.44 30.48 4.75
C SER A 130 -3.11 31.76 3.99
N SER A 131 -2.98 32.89 4.65
CA SER A 131 -2.60 34.16 4.06
C SER A 131 -1.22 34.14 3.39
N LYS A 132 -0.28 33.35 3.94
CA LYS A 132 1.08 33.17 3.39
C LYS A 132 1.02 32.48 2.02
N TYR A 133 0.05 31.60 1.82
CA TYR A 133 -0.15 30.85 0.59
C TYR A 133 -1.24 31.46 -0.32
N LYS A 134 -1.69 32.68 -0.02
CA LYS A 134 -2.72 33.40 -0.78
C LYS A 134 -4.05 32.65 -0.89
N VAL A 135 -4.37 31.82 0.09
CA VAL A 135 -5.69 31.19 0.20
C VAL A 135 -6.70 32.25 0.64
N ALA A 136 -7.85 32.32 -0.02
CA ALA A 136 -8.90 33.27 0.31
C ALA A 136 -9.39 33.10 1.75
N GLU A 137 -9.72 34.21 2.44
CA GLU A 137 -10.17 34.21 3.83
C GLU A 137 -11.41 33.34 4.05
N ASP A 138 -12.33 33.31 3.08
CA ASP A 138 -13.58 32.59 3.10
C ASP A 138 -13.48 31.16 2.53
N PHE A 139 -12.27 30.71 2.14
CA PHE A 139 -12.04 29.40 1.54
C PHE A 139 -12.57 28.26 2.39
N PHE A 140 -12.21 28.25 3.67
CA PHE A 140 -12.61 27.21 4.62
C PHE A 140 -14.09 27.26 5.06
N GLU A 141 -14.80 28.33 4.71
CA GLU A 141 -16.24 28.45 4.95
C GLU A 141 -17.07 28.01 3.74
N LYS A 142 -16.47 28.08 2.54
CA LYS A 142 -17.13 27.80 1.26
C LYS A 142 -16.76 26.45 0.65
N HIS A 143 -15.79 25.74 1.25
CA HIS A 143 -15.34 24.46 0.74
C HIS A 143 -15.31 23.40 1.83
N ASP A 144 -15.79 22.22 1.50
CA ASP A 144 -15.58 21.03 2.30
C ASP A 144 -14.26 20.36 1.88
N ILE A 145 -13.55 19.78 2.86
CA ILE A 145 -12.29 19.08 2.65
C ILE A 145 -12.51 17.62 3.01
N HIS A 146 -12.33 16.73 2.05
CA HIS A 146 -12.42 15.30 2.26
C HIS A 146 -11.02 14.68 2.23
N ILE A 147 -10.60 14.09 3.35
CA ILE A 147 -9.36 13.32 3.47
C ILE A 147 -9.74 11.85 3.47
N HIS A 148 -9.23 11.12 2.50
CA HIS A 148 -9.46 9.70 2.31
C HIS A 148 -8.15 8.93 2.35
N ILE A 149 -8.15 7.78 3.05
CA ILE A 149 -7.03 6.85 3.05
C ILE A 149 -7.53 5.49 2.55
N PRO A 150 -7.36 5.17 1.25
CA PRO A 150 -8.10 4.11 0.54
C PRO A 150 -7.73 2.68 0.92
N GLU A 151 -6.88 2.45 1.88
CA GLU A 151 -6.52 1.09 2.27
C GLU A 151 -7.60 0.40 3.10
N GLY A 152 -8.44 -0.34 2.45
CA GLY A 152 -9.29 -1.45 2.89
C GLY A 152 -9.84 -1.45 4.32
N ALA A 153 -10.11 -2.64 4.83
CA ALA A 153 -10.71 -2.88 6.14
C ALA A 153 -9.72 -2.85 7.33
N VAL A 154 -8.50 -2.33 7.15
CA VAL A 154 -7.50 -2.28 8.21
C VAL A 154 -7.61 -0.95 8.98
N PRO A 155 -7.90 -0.98 10.29
CA PRO A 155 -7.88 0.22 11.12
C PRO A 155 -6.47 0.84 11.11
N LYS A 156 -6.42 2.16 10.98
CA LYS A 156 -5.18 2.93 10.93
C LYS A 156 -5.18 3.94 12.06
N ASP A 157 -4.10 3.98 12.81
CA ASP A 157 -3.93 4.99 13.84
C ASP A 157 -2.45 5.35 14.01
N GLY A 158 -2.19 6.58 14.44
CA GLY A 158 -0.86 7.07 14.75
C GLY A 158 -0.67 8.56 14.42
N PRO A 159 0.20 9.24 15.17
CA PRO A 159 0.42 10.70 15.03
C PRO A 159 1.31 11.06 13.83
N SER A 160 2.11 10.13 13.31
CA SER A 160 3.08 10.39 12.23
C SER A 160 2.44 10.77 10.90
N ALA A 161 1.18 10.39 10.66
CA ALA A 161 0.46 10.72 9.44
C ALA A 161 0.05 12.20 9.35
N GLY A 162 0.11 12.96 10.47
CA GLY A 162 -0.32 14.36 10.52
C GLY A 162 0.39 15.24 9.50
N ILE A 163 1.71 15.14 9.38
CA ILE A 163 2.47 15.92 8.40
C ILE A 163 2.14 15.53 6.96
N THR A 164 1.92 14.25 6.70
CA THR A 164 1.55 13.75 5.38
C THR A 164 0.17 14.28 4.97
N MET A 165 -0.80 14.25 5.89
CA MET A 165 -2.13 14.82 5.67
C MET A 165 -2.06 16.34 5.44
N ALA A 166 -1.28 17.07 6.26
CA ALA A 166 -1.09 18.49 6.08
C ALA A 166 -0.45 18.83 4.72
N THR A 167 0.51 18.04 4.28
CA THR A 167 1.15 18.23 2.97
C THR A 167 0.17 17.98 1.83
N ALA A 168 -0.71 16.98 1.96
CA ALA A 168 -1.71 16.68 0.95
C ALA A 168 -2.82 17.75 0.85
N MET A 169 -3.06 18.49 1.93
CA MET A 169 -4.04 19.58 1.99
C MET A 169 -3.51 20.92 1.49
N LEU A 170 -2.19 21.12 1.47
CA LEU A 170 -1.54 22.37 1.08
C LEU A 170 -1.27 22.43 -0.42
#